data_9b1af70e6c28b9447924a526e8e011d6
#
_entry.id   9b1af70e6c28b9447924a526e8e011d6
#
_cell.length_a   1.000
_cell.length_b   1.000
_cell.length_c   1.000
_cell.angle_alpha   90.00
_cell.angle_beta   90.00
_cell.angle_gamma   90.00
#
_symmetry.space_group_name_H-M   'P 1'
#
loop_
_entity.id
_entity.type
_entity.pdbx_description
1 polymer ?
#
loop_
_entity_poly.entity_id
_entity_poly.type
_entity_poly.pdbx_seq_one_letter_code
_entity_poly.pdbx_strand_id
1 'polypeptide(L)'
;SVLLRVLDLEGLNRRLGHAATDAVLQSVARVLVGQTRSQTRPLLGRLNGSDLAWCQAGTQVADSAAALLAALHKALPRAEAPVAVVAGAVQLPAGAGLHGALSLADQALARAEEQGAFTLVTEQCAKAESVMGEADWQKALGEALAKGLVGLAAYPVRNAQGALIQLDCPLRVQLTDGAAPEPAARWLALAARSRLTASLDERAVRLALAQIALDHTDRCINLAGATLLSSDHVAGLTVQLAASPGEARHLWIDLPESLAVAHPALVQDLTRRWRALGVRVGLEHAGAALSSIGRLYELGLYYVRIDGRFLSGIARDEALRRHTEGLVLLLRGIGLAVFAEAVHDDADLQMLWQMGFDGATGPAIGD
;
A
#
# COMPACT_ATOMS: atom_id res chain seq x y z
N SER A 1 -6.86 -16.08 15.06
CA SER A 1 -6.65 -16.68 13.73
C SER A 1 -5.52 -15.96 13.01
N VAL A 2 -4.73 -16.72 12.27
CA VAL A 2 -3.68 -16.20 11.38
C VAL A 2 -3.87 -16.83 10.01
N LEU A 3 -3.88 -16.01 8.97
CA LEU A 3 -3.75 -16.45 7.59
C LEU A 3 -2.36 -16.11 7.08
N LEU A 4 -1.76 -17.04 6.37
CA LEU A 4 -0.44 -16.93 5.78
C LEU A 4 -0.55 -17.19 4.28
N ARG A 5 0.08 -16.36 3.46
CA ARG A 5 0.13 -16.52 1.99
C ARG A 5 1.55 -16.52 1.48
N VAL A 6 1.85 -17.48 0.62
CA VAL A 6 3.05 -17.45 -0.24
C VAL A 6 2.72 -16.63 -1.47
N LEU A 7 3.45 -15.52 -1.67
CA LEU A 7 3.21 -14.61 -2.78
C LEU A 7 3.75 -15.18 -4.09
N ASP A 8 3.13 -14.76 -5.20
CA ASP A 8 3.55 -15.09 -6.58
C ASP A 8 3.80 -16.60 -6.82
N LEU A 9 2.89 -17.45 -6.36
CA LEU A 9 3.03 -18.91 -6.51
C LEU A 9 3.17 -19.33 -7.98
N GLU A 10 2.49 -18.65 -8.88
CA GLU A 10 2.60 -18.90 -10.34
C GLU A 10 3.98 -18.53 -10.86
N GLY A 11 4.53 -17.38 -10.46
CA GLY A 11 5.89 -16.98 -10.81
C GLY A 11 6.94 -17.91 -10.20
N LEU A 12 6.73 -18.41 -8.97
CA LEU A 12 7.58 -19.43 -8.38
C LEU A 12 7.56 -20.72 -9.20
N ASN A 13 6.39 -21.18 -9.63
CA ASN A 13 6.25 -22.35 -10.50
C ASN A 13 6.98 -22.17 -11.83
N ARG A 14 6.93 -20.99 -12.43
CA ARG A 14 7.63 -20.68 -13.69
C ARG A 14 9.15 -20.66 -13.49
N ARG A 15 9.66 -20.11 -12.38
CA ARG A 15 11.09 -19.98 -12.10
C ARG A 15 11.74 -21.26 -11.60
N LEU A 16 11.07 -21.97 -10.70
CA LEU A 16 11.62 -23.13 -9.99
C LEU A 16 11.10 -24.46 -10.50
N GLY A 17 9.96 -24.46 -11.19
CA GLY A 17 9.19 -25.66 -11.51
C GLY A 17 8.32 -26.15 -10.34
N HIS A 18 7.30 -26.96 -10.64
CA HIS A 18 6.31 -27.41 -9.66
C HIS A 18 6.91 -28.18 -8.48
N ALA A 19 7.85 -29.08 -8.72
CA ALA A 19 8.45 -29.91 -7.66
C ALA A 19 9.21 -29.06 -6.62
N ALA A 20 9.99 -28.06 -7.06
CA ALA A 20 10.71 -27.18 -6.15
C ALA A 20 9.77 -26.20 -5.43
N THR A 21 8.72 -25.71 -6.09
CA THR A 21 7.67 -24.90 -5.46
C THR A 21 6.92 -25.69 -4.39
N ASP A 22 6.60 -26.95 -4.63
CA ASP A 22 6.00 -27.85 -3.62
C ASP A 22 6.92 -28.05 -2.42
N ALA A 23 8.22 -28.20 -2.62
CA ALA A 23 9.20 -28.29 -1.54
C ALA A 23 9.25 -27.00 -0.70
N VAL A 24 9.08 -25.82 -1.31
CA VAL A 24 8.94 -24.53 -0.61
C VAL A 24 7.68 -24.53 0.24
N LEU A 25 6.52 -24.89 -0.33
CA LEU A 25 5.25 -24.94 0.41
C LEU A 25 5.32 -25.93 1.59
N GLN A 26 5.96 -27.08 1.40
CA GLN A 26 6.22 -28.06 2.47
C GLN A 26 7.14 -27.47 3.56
N SER A 27 8.11 -26.64 3.18
CA SER A 27 8.99 -25.97 4.16
C SER A 27 8.23 -24.94 4.97
N VAL A 28 7.37 -24.14 4.33
CA VAL A 28 6.45 -23.21 5.03
C VAL A 28 5.56 -23.97 6.01
N ALA A 29 4.92 -25.06 5.58
CA ALA A 29 4.06 -25.87 6.43
C ALA A 29 4.83 -26.49 7.62
N ARG A 30 6.08 -26.97 7.42
CA ARG A 30 6.92 -27.51 8.50
C ARG A 30 7.26 -26.45 9.55
N VAL A 31 7.59 -25.23 9.14
CA VAL A 31 7.86 -24.10 10.05
C VAL A 31 6.59 -23.77 10.84
N LEU A 32 5.44 -23.68 10.18
CA LEU A 32 4.15 -23.43 10.82
C LEU A 32 3.83 -24.50 11.87
N VAL A 33 3.93 -25.78 11.54
CA VAL A 33 3.73 -26.89 12.48
C VAL A 33 4.74 -26.82 13.64
N GLY A 34 5.99 -26.48 13.37
CA GLY A 34 7.03 -26.35 14.40
C GLY A 34 6.71 -25.27 15.43
N GLN A 35 6.25 -24.11 14.98
CA GLN A 35 5.88 -22.98 15.84
C GLN A 35 4.62 -23.25 16.69
N THR A 36 3.74 -24.13 16.23
CA THR A 36 2.47 -24.40 16.92
C THR A 36 2.51 -25.60 17.86
N ARG A 37 3.60 -26.40 17.89
CA ARG A 37 3.72 -27.64 18.69
C ARG A 37 3.58 -27.44 20.21
N SER A 38 3.95 -26.28 20.73
CA SER A 38 3.88 -25.96 22.16
C SER A 38 2.49 -25.45 22.58
N GLN A 39 1.54 -25.37 21.68
CA GLN A 39 0.26 -24.71 21.90
C GLN A 39 -0.89 -25.72 22.12
N THR A 40 -1.89 -25.29 22.88
CA THR A 40 -3.03 -26.13 23.22
C THR A 40 -3.99 -26.21 22.03
N ARG A 41 -4.04 -27.37 21.35
CA ARG A 41 -4.97 -27.68 20.25
C ARG A 41 -4.99 -26.66 19.10
N PRO A 42 -3.86 -26.38 18.43
CA PRO A 42 -3.87 -25.53 17.25
C PRO A 42 -4.65 -26.23 16.11
N LEU A 43 -5.48 -25.46 15.42
CA LEU A 43 -6.07 -25.87 14.15
C LEU A 43 -5.22 -25.34 13.03
N LEU A 44 -4.72 -26.22 12.20
CA LEU A 44 -3.90 -25.89 11.03
C LEU A 44 -4.56 -26.42 9.78
N GLY A 45 -4.55 -25.65 8.72
CA GLY A 45 -5.11 -26.04 7.45
C GLY A 45 -4.51 -25.31 6.27
N ARG A 46 -4.58 -25.92 5.10
CA ARG A 46 -4.34 -25.26 3.82
C ARG A 46 -5.70 -24.93 3.22
N LEU A 47 -5.93 -23.66 2.91
CA LEU A 47 -7.20 -23.18 2.37
C LEU A 47 -7.25 -23.31 0.84
N ASN A 48 -6.12 -23.00 0.19
CA ASN A 48 -5.96 -23.08 -1.27
C ASN A 48 -4.48 -23.31 -1.64
N GLY A 49 -4.11 -23.06 -2.90
CA GLY A 49 -2.75 -23.27 -3.41
C GLY A 49 -1.65 -22.56 -2.62
N SER A 50 -1.86 -21.31 -2.22
CA SER A 50 -0.87 -20.44 -1.57
C SER A 50 -1.15 -20.17 -0.09
N ASP A 51 -2.37 -20.43 0.39
CA ASP A 51 -2.85 -19.95 1.69
C ASP A 51 -2.91 -21.06 2.74
N LEU A 52 -2.33 -20.78 3.89
CA LEU A 52 -2.41 -21.60 5.07
C LEU A 52 -3.11 -20.85 6.20
N ALA A 53 -3.90 -21.55 6.99
CA ALA A 53 -4.59 -21.01 8.14
C ALA A 53 -4.09 -21.66 9.43
N TRP A 54 -4.02 -20.82 10.47
CA TRP A 54 -3.71 -21.26 11.82
C TRP A 54 -4.65 -20.58 12.81
N CYS A 55 -5.35 -21.37 13.59
CA CYS A 55 -6.21 -20.90 14.67
C CYS A 55 -5.78 -21.52 15.99
N GLN A 56 -5.74 -20.71 17.03
CA GLN A 56 -5.44 -21.18 18.39
C GLN A 56 -6.20 -20.39 19.43
N ALA A 57 -6.40 -20.96 20.61
CA ALA A 57 -6.86 -20.24 21.77
C ALA A 57 -5.68 -19.47 22.40
N GLY A 58 -5.89 -18.22 22.83
CA GLY A 58 -4.87 -17.41 23.49
C GLY A 58 -4.99 -15.91 23.15
N THR A 59 -4.23 -15.11 23.85
CA THR A 59 -4.26 -13.63 23.75
C THR A 59 -3.09 -13.04 22.98
N GLN A 60 -2.07 -13.83 22.62
CA GLN A 60 -0.81 -13.37 21.99
C GLN A 60 -0.73 -13.76 20.51
N VAL A 61 -1.80 -13.51 19.75
CA VAL A 61 -1.84 -13.89 18.32
C VAL A 61 -0.83 -13.09 17.52
N ALA A 62 -0.66 -11.80 17.81
CA ALA A 62 0.30 -10.92 17.12
C ALA A 62 1.74 -11.39 17.30
N ASP A 63 2.16 -11.66 18.55
CA ASP A 63 3.52 -12.12 18.87
C ASP A 63 3.81 -13.47 18.23
N SER A 64 2.83 -14.38 18.28
CA SER A 64 2.95 -15.70 17.67
C SER A 64 3.09 -15.62 16.14
N ALA A 65 2.33 -14.75 15.49
CA ALA A 65 2.41 -14.52 14.05
C ALA A 65 3.73 -13.85 13.64
N ALA A 66 4.22 -12.88 14.43
CA ALA A 66 5.51 -12.24 14.21
C ALA A 66 6.67 -13.25 14.35
N ALA A 67 6.64 -14.11 15.38
CA ALA A 67 7.63 -15.17 15.54
C ALA A 67 7.61 -16.17 14.38
N LEU A 68 6.42 -16.52 13.87
CA LEU A 68 6.28 -17.37 12.69
C LEU A 68 6.91 -16.73 11.45
N LEU A 69 6.61 -15.47 11.16
CA LEU A 69 7.20 -14.76 10.00
C LEU A 69 8.71 -14.64 10.11
N ALA A 70 9.25 -14.35 11.30
CA ALA A 70 10.69 -14.31 11.54
C ALA A 70 11.35 -15.68 11.29
N ALA A 71 10.71 -16.77 11.74
CA ALA A 71 11.18 -18.13 11.49
C ALA A 71 11.14 -18.48 9.99
N LEU A 72 10.08 -18.09 9.27
CA LEU A 72 9.97 -18.27 7.81
C LEU A 72 11.01 -17.45 7.07
N HIS A 73 11.22 -16.21 7.44
CA HIS A 73 12.24 -15.34 6.84
C HIS A 73 13.65 -15.94 6.98
N LYS A 74 13.92 -16.68 8.07
CA LYS A 74 15.19 -17.37 8.29
C LYS A 74 15.28 -18.69 7.51
N ALA A 75 14.17 -19.39 7.33
CA ALA A 75 14.15 -20.76 6.78
C ALA A 75 14.02 -20.81 5.25
N LEU A 76 13.49 -19.76 4.62
CA LEU A 76 13.22 -19.76 3.19
C LEU A 76 14.42 -19.28 2.35
N PRO A 77 14.62 -19.84 1.13
CA PRO A 77 15.73 -19.49 0.24
C PRO A 77 15.69 -18.03 -0.21
N ARG A 78 16.87 -17.38 -0.32
CA ARG A 78 17.00 -15.96 -0.68
C ARG A 78 17.71 -15.70 -2.00
N ALA A 79 18.48 -16.67 -2.52
CA ALA A 79 19.50 -16.38 -3.52
C ALA A 79 19.01 -16.36 -4.98
N GLU A 80 18.30 -17.38 -5.47
CA GLU A 80 17.97 -17.48 -6.89
C GLU A 80 16.48 -17.25 -7.23
N ALA A 81 15.61 -17.49 -6.26
CA ALA A 81 14.18 -17.18 -6.37
C ALA A 81 13.66 -16.82 -4.99
N PRO A 82 13.64 -15.53 -4.65
CA PRO A 82 13.18 -15.09 -3.34
C PRO A 82 11.72 -15.49 -3.14
N VAL A 83 11.48 -16.26 -2.06
CA VAL A 83 10.14 -16.64 -1.62
C VAL A 83 9.65 -15.59 -0.64
N ALA A 84 8.58 -14.92 -0.99
CA ALA A 84 7.94 -13.93 -0.13
C ALA A 84 6.69 -14.52 0.52
N VAL A 85 6.52 -14.23 1.80
CA VAL A 85 5.37 -14.68 2.59
C VAL A 85 4.81 -13.49 3.36
N VAL A 86 3.50 -13.42 3.49
CA VAL A 86 2.80 -12.39 4.28
C VAL A 86 1.79 -13.04 5.22
N ALA A 87 1.44 -12.33 6.29
CA ALA A 87 0.48 -12.84 7.26
C ALA A 87 -0.54 -11.78 7.68
N GLY A 88 -1.81 -12.19 7.77
CA GLY A 88 -2.89 -11.46 8.44
C GLY A 88 -3.27 -12.16 9.73
N ALA A 89 -3.23 -11.47 10.86
CA ALA A 89 -3.56 -12.02 12.16
C ALA A 89 -4.73 -11.29 12.80
N VAL A 90 -5.65 -12.04 13.42
CA VAL A 90 -6.83 -11.48 14.10
C VAL A 90 -6.98 -12.04 15.48
N GLN A 91 -7.10 -11.15 16.47
CA GLN A 91 -7.53 -11.49 17.82
C GLN A 91 -9.05 -11.39 17.91
N LEU A 92 -9.70 -12.51 18.28
CA LEU A 92 -11.15 -12.61 18.36
C LEU A 92 -11.61 -12.79 19.80
N PRO A 93 -12.76 -12.23 20.19
CA PRO A 93 -13.38 -12.55 21.45
C PRO A 93 -13.88 -14.03 21.45
N ALA A 94 -13.99 -14.61 22.63
CA ALA A 94 -14.57 -15.94 22.77
C ALA A 94 -16.02 -15.94 22.22
N GLY A 95 -16.35 -16.96 21.43
CA GLY A 95 -17.67 -17.09 20.81
C GLY A 95 -17.82 -16.40 19.45
N ALA A 96 -16.80 -15.76 18.93
CA ALA A 96 -16.83 -15.22 17.57
C ALA A 96 -16.96 -16.34 16.54
N GLY A 97 -17.79 -16.13 15.53
CA GLY A 97 -18.01 -17.11 14.45
C GLY A 97 -16.77 -17.24 13.55
N LEU A 98 -16.51 -18.47 13.09
CA LEU A 98 -15.37 -18.79 12.24
C LEU A 98 -15.36 -17.96 10.93
N HIS A 99 -16.53 -17.70 10.35
CA HIS A 99 -16.66 -16.91 9.12
C HIS A 99 -16.15 -15.47 9.31
N GLY A 100 -16.60 -14.78 10.36
CA GLY A 100 -16.10 -13.42 10.68
C GLY A 100 -14.61 -13.39 10.99
N ALA A 101 -14.11 -14.44 11.67
CA ALA A 101 -12.69 -14.62 11.94
C ALA A 101 -11.83 -14.68 10.67
N LEU A 102 -12.24 -15.53 9.73
CA LEU A 102 -11.52 -15.72 8.47
C LEU A 102 -11.61 -14.48 7.59
N SER A 103 -12.77 -13.79 7.54
CA SER A 103 -12.94 -12.57 6.76
C SER A 103 -12.04 -11.42 7.27
N LEU A 104 -11.93 -11.23 8.59
CA LEU A 104 -11.04 -10.23 9.17
C LEU A 104 -9.56 -10.58 8.95
N ALA A 105 -9.20 -11.86 9.12
CA ALA A 105 -7.83 -12.32 8.87
C ALA A 105 -7.46 -12.16 7.38
N ASP A 106 -8.41 -12.37 6.47
CA ASP A 106 -8.23 -12.18 5.04
C ASP A 106 -8.07 -10.70 4.66
N GLN A 107 -8.82 -9.80 5.30
CA GLN A 107 -8.62 -8.34 5.13
C GLN A 107 -7.25 -7.90 5.64
N ALA A 108 -6.81 -8.41 6.80
CA ALA A 108 -5.47 -8.14 7.33
C ALA A 108 -4.39 -8.71 6.40
N LEU A 109 -4.59 -9.92 5.86
CA LEU A 109 -3.70 -10.54 4.89
C LEU A 109 -3.57 -9.73 3.60
N ALA A 110 -4.69 -9.24 3.08
CA ALA A 110 -4.71 -8.40 1.88
C ALA A 110 -3.90 -7.11 2.07
N ARG A 111 -4.01 -6.46 3.23
CA ARG A 111 -3.17 -5.28 3.56
C ARG A 111 -1.69 -5.63 3.73
N ALA A 112 -1.39 -6.82 4.26
CA ALA A 112 -0.01 -7.28 4.35
C ALA A 112 0.60 -7.51 2.95
N GLU A 113 -0.18 -7.96 1.98
CA GLU A 113 0.24 -8.10 0.57
C GLU A 113 0.66 -6.77 -0.04
N GLU A 114 -0.11 -5.71 0.19
CA GLU A 114 0.18 -4.36 -0.32
C GLU A 114 1.46 -3.78 0.30
N GLN A 115 1.73 -4.09 1.57
CA GLN A 115 2.93 -3.62 2.27
C GLN A 115 4.20 -4.39 1.89
N GLY A 116 4.08 -5.54 1.21
CA GLY A 116 5.20 -6.29 0.67
C GLY A 116 5.62 -7.52 1.50
N ALA A 117 6.75 -8.11 1.08
CA ALA A 117 7.22 -9.38 1.61
C ALA A 117 7.51 -9.37 3.11
N PHE A 118 7.19 -10.49 3.78
CA PHE A 118 7.38 -10.72 5.22
C PHE A 118 6.67 -9.72 6.14
N THR A 119 5.58 -9.14 5.66
CA THR A 119 4.75 -8.22 6.43
C THR A 119 3.67 -8.97 7.21
N LEU A 120 3.44 -8.50 8.44
CA LEU A 120 2.34 -8.91 9.32
C LEU A 120 1.41 -7.73 9.54
N VAL A 121 0.13 -7.92 9.23
CA VAL A 121 -0.93 -7.00 9.66
C VAL A 121 -1.78 -7.67 10.71
N THR A 122 -2.03 -6.97 11.83
CA THR A 122 -2.85 -7.48 12.93
C THR A 122 -4.11 -6.66 13.10
N GLU A 123 -5.23 -7.36 13.34
CA GLU A 123 -6.53 -6.76 13.63
C GLU A 123 -7.06 -7.23 14.98
N GLN A 124 -7.76 -6.32 15.66
CA GLN A 124 -8.52 -6.66 16.87
C GLN A 124 -10.01 -6.50 16.58
N CYS A 125 -10.76 -7.58 16.74
CA CYS A 125 -12.20 -7.50 16.65
C CYS A 125 -12.78 -7.01 17.98
N ALA A 126 -13.14 -5.73 18.06
CA ALA A 126 -13.73 -5.15 19.27
C ALA A 126 -15.22 -5.56 19.50
N LYS A 127 -15.95 -5.90 18.44
CA LYS A 127 -17.34 -6.39 18.45
C LYS A 127 -17.57 -7.33 17.26
N ALA A 128 -18.49 -8.28 17.41
CA ALA A 128 -19.01 -9.11 16.31
C ALA A 128 -19.92 -8.26 15.40
N GLU A 129 -19.36 -7.21 14.77
CA GLU A 129 -20.03 -6.55 13.67
C GLU A 129 -20.00 -7.49 12.47
N SER A 130 -21.04 -7.43 11.65
CA SER A 130 -21.17 -8.23 10.42
C SER A 130 -19.95 -7.93 9.53
N VAL A 131 -18.98 -8.83 9.55
CA VAL A 131 -17.78 -8.70 8.71
C VAL A 131 -18.16 -9.10 7.29
N MET A 132 -18.11 -8.15 6.38
CA MET A 132 -18.38 -8.39 4.96
C MET A 132 -17.34 -9.35 4.38
N GLY A 133 -17.80 -10.40 3.71
CA GLY A 133 -16.94 -11.31 2.95
C GLY A 133 -16.47 -10.68 1.63
N GLU A 134 -15.53 -11.32 0.94
CA GLU A 134 -14.98 -10.83 -0.34
C GLU A 134 -16.08 -10.58 -1.39
N ALA A 135 -17.05 -11.51 -1.52
CA ALA A 135 -18.17 -11.36 -2.47
C ALA A 135 -19.07 -10.16 -2.12
N ASP A 136 -19.30 -9.89 -0.84
CA ASP A 136 -20.09 -8.75 -0.39
C ASP A 136 -19.34 -7.44 -0.67
N TRP A 137 -18.03 -7.42 -0.45
CA TRP A 137 -17.18 -6.27 -0.80
C TRP A 137 -17.16 -6.01 -2.30
N GLN A 138 -16.98 -7.05 -3.12
CA GLN A 138 -17.02 -6.92 -4.57
C GLN A 138 -18.34 -6.30 -5.05
N LYS A 139 -19.45 -6.81 -4.51
CA LYS A 139 -20.79 -6.29 -4.82
C LYS A 139 -20.95 -4.83 -4.37
N ALA A 140 -20.57 -4.52 -3.12
CA ALA A 140 -20.71 -3.17 -2.56
C ALA A 140 -19.83 -2.15 -3.31
N LEU A 141 -18.59 -2.49 -3.65
CA LEU A 141 -17.69 -1.64 -4.44
C LEU A 141 -18.23 -1.43 -5.86
N GLY A 142 -18.73 -2.49 -6.51
CA GLY A 142 -19.36 -2.39 -7.84
C GLY A 142 -20.59 -1.51 -7.82
N GLU A 143 -21.45 -1.64 -6.82
CA GLU A 143 -22.63 -0.78 -6.65
C GLU A 143 -22.24 0.67 -6.35
N ALA A 144 -21.24 0.90 -5.51
CA ALA A 144 -20.75 2.24 -5.20
C ALA A 144 -20.20 2.95 -6.45
N LEU A 145 -19.46 2.24 -7.31
CA LEU A 145 -19.01 2.77 -8.60
C LEU A 145 -20.19 3.11 -9.52
N ALA A 146 -21.17 2.21 -9.65
CA ALA A 146 -22.31 2.39 -10.51
C ALA A 146 -23.22 3.56 -10.07
N LYS A 147 -23.36 3.74 -8.75
CA LYS A 147 -24.19 4.82 -8.17
C LYS A 147 -23.43 6.15 -8.01
N GLY A 148 -22.13 6.20 -8.32
CA GLY A 148 -21.31 7.40 -8.13
C GLY A 148 -20.96 7.72 -6.67
N LEU A 149 -21.07 6.74 -5.79
CA LEU A 149 -20.75 6.86 -4.36
C LEU A 149 -19.23 6.79 -4.08
N VAL A 150 -18.47 7.40 -4.99
CA VAL A 150 -16.99 7.44 -4.96
C VAL A 150 -16.58 8.89 -5.07
N GLY A 151 -15.79 9.38 -4.12
CA GLY A 151 -15.33 10.76 -4.02
C GLY A 151 -13.85 10.85 -3.67
N LEU A 152 -13.31 12.06 -3.71
CA LEU A 152 -11.96 12.36 -3.26
C LEU A 152 -12.04 13.10 -1.91
N ALA A 153 -11.21 12.70 -0.94
CA ALA A 153 -10.87 13.57 0.18
C ALA A 153 -9.87 14.64 -0.31
N ALA A 154 -9.56 15.62 0.53
CA ALA A 154 -8.57 16.64 0.20
C ALA A 154 -7.79 17.00 1.47
N TYR A 155 -6.50 16.75 1.47
CA TYR A 155 -5.59 17.08 2.56
C TYR A 155 -4.49 18.02 2.04
N PRO A 156 -4.23 19.14 2.72
CA PRO A 156 -3.22 20.07 2.23
C PRO A 156 -1.81 19.49 2.35
N VAL A 157 -1.03 19.66 1.30
CA VAL A 157 0.42 19.52 1.33
C VAL A 157 0.99 20.93 1.31
N ARG A 158 1.69 21.32 2.39
CA ARG A 158 2.23 22.67 2.56
C ARG A 158 3.74 22.65 2.67
N ASN A 159 4.36 23.74 2.29
CA ASN A 159 5.79 23.97 2.53
C ASN A 159 6.05 24.60 3.92
N ALA A 160 7.33 24.80 4.26
CA ALA A 160 7.75 25.41 5.52
C ALA A 160 7.20 26.83 5.77
N GLN A 161 6.80 27.56 4.71
CA GLN A 161 6.19 28.87 4.79
C GLN A 161 4.66 28.82 4.90
N GLY A 162 4.07 27.63 4.99
CA GLY A 162 2.64 27.41 5.05
C GLY A 162 1.92 27.53 3.70
N ALA A 163 2.65 27.77 2.60
CA ALA A 163 2.02 27.86 1.28
C ALA A 163 1.56 26.47 0.81
N LEU A 164 0.36 26.43 0.24
CA LEU A 164 -0.19 25.21 -0.36
C LEU A 164 0.59 24.86 -1.62
N ILE A 165 1.10 23.63 -1.68
CA ILE A 165 1.74 23.06 -2.87
C ILE A 165 0.71 22.34 -3.72
N GLN A 166 -0.09 21.48 -3.08
CA GLN A 166 -1.14 20.67 -3.70
C GLN A 166 -2.10 20.14 -2.63
N LEU A 167 -3.21 19.59 -3.06
CA LEU A 167 -4.10 18.78 -2.23
C LEU A 167 -3.80 17.30 -2.49
N ASP A 168 -3.51 16.56 -1.43
CA ASP A 168 -3.49 15.09 -1.46
C ASP A 168 -4.92 14.58 -1.42
N CYS A 169 -5.32 13.87 -2.47
CA CYS A 169 -6.72 13.54 -2.74
C CYS A 169 -6.96 12.02 -2.78
N PRO A 170 -6.79 11.30 -1.66
CA PRO A 170 -7.05 9.87 -1.65
C PRO A 170 -8.54 9.57 -1.90
N LEU A 171 -8.77 8.49 -2.68
CA LEU A 171 -10.11 8.04 -3.00
C LEU A 171 -10.85 7.56 -1.75
N ARG A 172 -12.13 7.87 -1.69
CA ARG A 172 -13.08 7.46 -0.65
C ARG A 172 -14.27 6.78 -1.30
N VAL A 173 -14.74 5.70 -0.71
CA VAL A 173 -15.88 4.93 -1.21
C VAL A 173 -16.96 4.86 -0.13
N GLN A 174 -18.18 5.27 -0.46
CA GLN A 174 -19.37 5.02 0.37
C GLN A 174 -19.95 3.67 -0.04
N LEU A 175 -19.96 2.70 0.86
CA LEU A 175 -20.48 1.35 0.58
C LEU A 175 -22.01 1.31 0.48
N THR A 176 -22.67 2.23 1.19
CA THR A 176 -24.12 2.44 1.12
C THR A 176 -24.42 3.92 1.11
N ASP A 177 -25.53 4.32 0.50
CA ASP A 177 -25.96 5.71 0.48
C ASP A 177 -26.16 6.25 1.89
N GLY A 178 -25.58 7.43 2.17
CA GLY A 178 -25.60 8.08 3.49
C GLY A 178 -24.60 7.51 4.52
N ALA A 179 -23.84 6.46 4.22
CA ALA A 179 -22.77 5.98 5.09
C ALA A 179 -21.54 6.91 5.04
N ALA A 180 -20.71 6.84 6.08
CA ALA A 180 -19.42 7.53 6.07
C ALA A 180 -18.53 6.96 4.95
N PRO A 181 -17.78 7.82 4.21
CA PRO A 181 -16.85 7.35 3.17
C PRO A 181 -15.69 6.57 3.78
N GLU A 182 -15.45 5.37 3.27
CA GLU A 182 -14.40 4.47 3.72
C GLU A 182 -13.05 4.83 3.09
N PRO A 183 -11.96 4.83 3.89
CA PRO A 183 -10.60 5.06 3.39
C PRO A 183 -10.09 3.86 2.58
N ALA A 184 -9.13 4.10 1.66
CA ALA A 184 -8.54 3.08 0.79
C ALA A 184 -7.99 1.87 1.56
N ALA A 185 -7.38 2.09 2.74
CA ALA A 185 -6.87 1.02 3.60
C ALA A 185 -7.90 -0.07 3.94
N ARG A 186 -9.21 0.21 3.84
CA ARG A 186 -10.25 -0.78 4.12
C ARG A 186 -10.70 -1.59 2.91
N TRP A 187 -10.59 -1.06 1.71
CA TRP A 187 -11.18 -1.67 0.52
C TRP A 187 -10.19 -1.93 -0.63
N LEU A 188 -9.03 -1.27 -0.67
CA LEU A 188 -8.11 -1.34 -1.81
C LEU A 188 -7.64 -2.77 -2.10
N ALA A 189 -7.22 -3.50 -1.09
CA ALA A 189 -6.79 -4.89 -1.25
C ALA A 189 -7.90 -5.81 -1.75
N LEU A 190 -9.13 -5.57 -1.31
CA LEU A 190 -10.31 -6.33 -1.77
C LEU A 190 -10.71 -5.91 -3.20
N ALA A 191 -10.56 -4.63 -3.53
CA ALA A 191 -10.72 -4.14 -4.90
C ALA A 191 -9.71 -4.78 -5.85
N ALA A 192 -8.45 -4.95 -5.41
CA ALA A 192 -7.41 -5.63 -6.19
C ALA A 192 -7.79 -7.09 -6.48
N ARG A 193 -8.22 -7.84 -5.48
CA ARG A 193 -8.69 -9.23 -5.65
C ARG A 193 -9.92 -9.33 -6.55
N SER A 194 -10.83 -8.38 -6.44
CA SER A 194 -12.06 -8.29 -7.23
C SER A 194 -11.84 -7.69 -8.63
N ARG A 195 -10.62 -7.31 -8.99
CA ARG A 195 -10.25 -6.66 -10.24
C ARG A 195 -11.00 -5.34 -10.50
N LEU A 196 -11.32 -4.60 -9.43
CA LEU A 196 -12.02 -3.32 -9.50
C LEU A 196 -11.08 -2.10 -9.38
N THR A 197 -9.79 -2.30 -9.09
CA THR A 197 -8.81 -1.21 -8.92
C THR A 197 -8.77 -0.27 -10.12
N ALA A 198 -8.72 -0.82 -11.33
CA ALA A 198 -8.65 -0.02 -12.54
C ALA A 198 -9.87 0.91 -12.72
N SER A 199 -11.07 0.40 -12.46
CA SER A 199 -12.31 1.22 -12.54
C SER A 199 -12.35 2.31 -11.46
N LEU A 200 -11.80 2.03 -10.28
CA LEU A 200 -11.66 3.00 -9.18
C LEU A 200 -10.61 4.07 -9.54
N ASP A 201 -9.47 3.67 -10.07
CA ASP A 201 -8.40 4.57 -10.49
C ASP A 201 -8.85 5.49 -11.65
N GLU A 202 -9.52 4.94 -12.67
CA GLU A 202 -10.12 5.73 -13.74
C GLU A 202 -11.16 6.73 -13.21
N ARG A 203 -11.92 6.35 -12.17
CA ARG A 203 -12.85 7.25 -11.51
C ARG A 203 -12.11 8.33 -10.72
N ALA A 204 -11.02 8.00 -10.03
CA ALA A 204 -10.20 8.96 -9.31
C ALA A 204 -9.62 10.04 -10.25
N VAL A 205 -9.06 9.63 -11.39
CA VAL A 205 -8.54 10.56 -12.41
C VAL A 205 -9.66 11.49 -12.89
N ARG A 206 -10.84 10.94 -13.25
CA ARG A 206 -11.97 11.78 -13.71
C ARG A 206 -12.42 12.80 -12.67
N LEU A 207 -12.50 12.39 -11.40
CA LEU A 207 -12.89 13.27 -10.31
C LEU A 207 -11.87 14.38 -10.09
N ALA A 208 -10.56 14.03 -10.09
CA ALA A 208 -9.49 15.00 -9.92
C ALA A 208 -9.48 16.03 -11.06
N LEU A 209 -9.54 15.60 -12.30
CA LEU A 209 -9.62 16.50 -13.47
C LEU A 209 -10.85 17.42 -13.41
N ALA A 210 -12.02 16.88 -13.03
CA ALA A 210 -13.25 17.68 -12.90
C ALA A 210 -13.13 18.74 -11.79
N GLN A 211 -12.50 18.43 -10.67
CA GLN A 211 -12.27 19.40 -9.59
C GLN A 211 -11.21 20.44 -9.97
N ILE A 212 -10.13 20.02 -10.64
CA ILE A 212 -9.11 20.93 -11.16
C ILE A 212 -9.71 21.94 -12.16
N ALA A 213 -10.62 21.47 -13.02
CA ALA A 213 -11.32 22.35 -13.98
C ALA A 213 -12.12 23.47 -13.30
N LEU A 214 -12.57 23.26 -12.03
CA LEU A 214 -13.37 24.24 -11.28
C LEU A 214 -12.50 25.31 -10.58
N ASP A 215 -11.34 24.91 -10.03
CA ASP A 215 -10.59 25.80 -9.13
C ASP A 215 -9.10 25.95 -9.47
N HIS A 216 -8.63 25.22 -10.47
CA HIS A 216 -7.21 25.20 -10.91
C HIS A 216 -6.21 24.85 -9.81
N THR A 217 -6.66 24.19 -8.74
CA THR A 217 -5.80 23.77 -7.63
C THR A 217 -5.09 22.47 -7.99
N ASP A 218 -3.77 22.42 -7.74
CA ASP A 218 -2.97 21.21 -7.93
C ASP A 218 -3.49 20.09 -7.00
N ARG A 219 -3.75 18.90 -7.57
CA ARG A 219 -4.25 17.73 -6.86
C ARG A 219 -3.40 16.51 -7.13
N CYS A 220 -3.16 15.75 -6.08
CA CYS A 220 -2.49 14.46 -6.15
C CYS A 220 -3.48 13.33 -5.92
N ILE A 221 -3.39 12.29 -6.72
CA ILE A 221 -4.14 11.05 -6.55
C ILE A 221 -3.19 9.86 -6.57
N ASN A 222 -3.58 8.79 -5.90
CA ASN A 222 -2.83 7.54 -5.86
C ASN A 222 -3.38 6.58 -6.90
N LEU A 223 -2.50 5.88 -7.62
CA LEU A 223 -2.89 4.81 -8.54
C LEU A 223 -2.35 3.46 -8.06
N ALA A 224 -3.21 2.45 -8.10
CA ALA A 224 -2.85 1.10 -7.67
C ALA A 224 -1.85 0.45 -8.65
N GLY A 225 -0.83 -0.22 -8.10
CA GLY A 225 0.15 -0.95 -8.90
C GLY A 225 -0.49 -1.98 -9.85
N ALA A 226 -1.57 -2.64 -9.40
CA ALA A 226 -2.32 -3.61 -10.22
C ALA A 226 -2.91 -2.99 -11.50
N THR A 227 -3.40 -1.75 -11.43
CA THR A 227 -3.91 -1.00 -12.60
C THR A 227 -2.77 -0.69 -13.57
N LEU A 228 -1.63 -0.29 -13.04
CA LEU A 228 -0.48 0.15 -13.82
C LEU A 228 0.26 -0.99 -14.52
N LEU A 229 0.11 -2.22 -14.04
CA LEU A 229 0.63 -3.41 -14.70
C LEU A 229 -0.18 -3.83 -15.94
N SER A 230 -1.35 -3.25 -16.17
CA SER A 230 -2.20 -3.52 -17.34
C SER A 230 -2.01 -2.44 -18.41
N SER A 231 -1.51 -2.83 -19.59
CA SER A 231 -1.30 -1.93 -20.72
C SER A 231 -2.58 -1.24 -21.18
N ASP A 232 -3.72 -1.96 -21.14
CA ASP A 232 -5.00 -1.45 -21.61
C ASP A 232 -5.54 -0.36 -20.69
N HIS A 233 -5.43 -0.56 -19.36
CA HIS A 233 -5.82 0.46 -18.40
C HIS A 233 -4.90 1.69 -18.44
N VAL A 234 -3.59 1.49 -18.58
CA VAL A 234 -2.63 2.59 -18.79
C VAL A 234 -2.94 3.37 -20.05
N ALA A 235 -3.30 2.70 -21.13
CA ALA A 235 -3.73 3.37 -22.38
C ALA A 235 -5.00 4.20 -22.16
N GLY A 236 -6.00 3.64 -21.48
CA GLY A 236 -7.25 4.35 -21.13
C GLY A 236 -7.00 5.59 -20.28
N LEU A 237 -6.18 5.47 -19.22
CA LEU A 237 -5.77 6.61 -18.38
C LEU A 237 -5.03 7.68 -19.21
N THR A 238 -4.13 7.27 -20.10
CA THR A 238 -3.37 8.19 -20.96
C THR A 238 -4.29 8.96 -21.90
N VAL A 239 -5.29 8.29 -22.50
CA VAL A 239 -6.30 8.95 -23.34
C VAL A 239 -7.10 9.96 -22.51
N GLN A 240 -7.52 9.61 -21.32
CA GLN A 240 -8.26 10.49 -20.43
C GLN A 240 -7.45 11.76 -20.07
N LEU A 241 -6.17 11.62 -19.74
CA LEU A 241 -5.27 12.73 -19.45
C LEU A 241 -5.05 13.62 -20.68
N ALA A 242 -4.86 13.01 -21.84
CA ALA A 242 -4.67 13.73 -23.10
C ALA A 242 -5.92 14.51 -23.54
N ALA A 243 -7.11 14.08 -23.14
CA ALA A 243 -8.38 14.78 -23.41
C ALA A 243 -8.56 16.04 -22.55
N SER A 244 -7.78 16.23 -21.48
CA SER A 244 -7.87 17.35 -20.53
C SER A 244 -6.49 18.02 -20.30
N PRO A 245 -5.84 18.58 -21.32
CA PRO A 245 -4.46 19.03 -21.22
C PRO A 245 -4.26 20.25 -20.31
N GLY A 246 -5.30 21.04 -20.09
CA GLY A 246 -5.29 22.16 -19.12
C GLY A 246 -5.20 21.64 -17.69
N GLU A 247 -6.05 20.70 -17.35
CA GLU A 247 -6.17 20.12 -16.01
C GLU A 247 -5.03 19.14 -15.70
N ALA A 248 -4.54 18.42 -16.70
CA ALA A 248 -3.44 17.46 -16.55
C ALA A 248 -2.16 18.12 -16.00
N ARG A 249 -1.93 19.41 -16.27
CA ARG A 249 -0.78 20.16 -15.73
C ARG A 249 -0.86 20.43 -14.23
N HIS A 250 -2.05 20.36 -13.67
CA HIS A 250 -2.33 20.50 -12.24
C HIS A 250 -2.53 19.16 -11.55
N LEU A 251 -2.45 18.05 -12.30
CA LEU A 251 -2.58 16.71 -11.74
C LEU A 251 -1.21 16.13 -11.36
N TRP A 252 -1.14 15.64 -10.14
CA TRP A 252 -0.03 14.87 -9.61
C TRP A 252 -0.51 13.44 -9.43
N ILE A 253 0.37 12.49 -9.66
CA ILE A 253 0.06 11.05 -9.54
C ILE A 253 1.13 10.39 -8.69
N ASP A 254 0.68 9.73 -7.63
CA ASP A 254 1.50 8.88 -6.78
C ASP A 254 1.49 7.44 -7.28
N LEU A 255 2.68 6.87 -7.38
CA LEU A 255 2.92 5.46 -7.66
C LEU A 255 3.51 4.80 -6.41
N PRO A 256 3.14 3.55 -6.07
CA PRO A 256 3.74 2.86 -4.94
C PRO A 256 5.25 2.59 -5.18
N GLU A 257 6.08 2.79 -4.14
CA GLU A 257 7.53 2.50 -4.18
C GLU A 257 7.81 1.07 -4.68
N SER A 258 7.00 0.10 -4.24
CA SER A 258 7.11 -1.31 -4.63
C SER A 258 7.02 -1.53 -6.14
N LEU A 259 6.21 -0.74 -6.85
CA LEU A 259 6.12 -0.80 -8.31
C LEU A 259 7.44 -0.34 -8.96
N ALA A 260 8.05 0.74 -8.46
CA ALA A 260 9.30 1.26 -8.99
C ALA A 260 10.47 0.30 -8.76
N VAL A 261 10.46 -0.42 -7.64
CA VAL A 261 11.45 -1.48 -7.35
C VAL A 261 11.28 -2.68 -8.27
N ALA A 262 10.04 -3.17 -8.40
CA ALA A 262 9.77 -4.40 -9.16
C ALA A 262 9.77 -4.18 -10.68
N HIS A 263 9.34 -3.00 -11.15
CA HIS A 263 9.11 -2.69 -12.56
C HIS A 263 9.65 -1.32 -12.98
N PRO A 264 10.97 -1.03 -12.80
CA PRO A 264 11.54 0.30 -13.06
C PRO A 264 11.36 0.76 -14.51
N ALA A 265 11.46 -0.15 -15.49
CA ALA A 265 11.24 0.18 -16.91
C ALA A 265 9.81 0.60 -17.21
N LEU A 266 8.82 0.00 -16.54
CA LEU A 266 7.42 0.41 -16.63
C LEU A 266 7.22 1.82 -16.07
N VAL A 267 7.74 2.09 -14.88
CA VAL A 267 7.64 3.41 -14.25
C VAL A 267 8.30 4.47 -15.12
N GLN A 268 9.48 4.20 -15.68
CA GLN A 268 10.16 5.10 -16.62
C GLN A 268 9.32 5.41 -17.86
N ASP A 269 8.63 4.42 -18.43
CA ASP A 269 7.75 4.61 -19.58
C ASP A 269 6.51 5.45 -19.22
N LEU A 270 5.87 5.16 -18.07
CA LEU A 270 4.73 5.92 -17.56
C LEU A 270 5.08 7.39 -17.33
N THR A 271 6.15 7.64 -16.60
CA THR A 271 6.60 9.02 -16.28
C THR A 271 6.92 9.80 -17.55
N ARG A 272 7.60 9.19 -18.53
CA ARG A 272 7.90 9.82 -19.81
C ARG A 272 6.63 10.22 -20.55
N ARG A 273 5.64 9.32 -20.66
CA ARG A 273 4.38 9.57 -21.37
C ARG A 273 3.54 10.66 -20.69
N TRP A 274 3.36 10.56 -19.38
CA TRP A 274 2.48 11.46 -18.65
C TRP A 274 3.12 12.84 -18.40
N ARG A 275 4.44 12.88 -18.26
CA ARG A 275 5.17 14.15 -18.23
C ARG A 275 4.99 14.96 -19.52
N ALA A 276 4.91 14.30 -20.67
CA ALA A 276 4.62 14.96 -21.94
C ALA A 276 3.22 15.61 -21.97
N LEU A 277 2.28 15.14 -21.13
CA LEU A 277 0.96 15.72 -20.92
C LEU A 277 0.92 16.76 -19.81
N GLY A 278 2.05 17.01 -19.14
CA GLY A 278 2.18 17.96 -18.03
C GLY A 278 1.93 17.38 -16.64
N VAL A 279 1.57 16.09 -16.53
CA VAL A 279 1.35 15.43 -15.24
C VAL A 279 2.66 15.29 -14.47
N ARG A 280 2.61 15.51 -13.15
CA ARG A 280 3.74 15.30 -12.24
C ARG A 280 3.58 13.94 -11.58
N VAL A 281 4.57 13.06 -11.77
CA VAL A 281 4.54 11.70 -11.21
C VAL A 281 5.57 11.58 -10.11
N GLY A 282 5.18 10.97 -8.99
CA GLY A 282 6.04 10.72 -7.84
C GLY A 282 5.86 9.31 -7.27
N LEU A 283 6.60 9.03 -6.20
CA LEU A 283 6.44 7.82 -5.41
C LEU A 283 5.81 8.17 -4.06
N GLU A 284 4.85 7.32 -3.63
CA GLU A 284 4.27 7.37 -2.30
C GLU A 284 4.82 6.26 -1.39
N HIS A 285 4.63 6.44 -0.08
CA HIS A 285 5.03 5.48 0.96
C HIS A 285 6.50 5.04 0.84
N ALA A 286 7.35 5.93 0.34
CA ALA A 286 8.74 5.64 0.08
C ALA A 286 9.57 5.65 1.37
N GLY A 287 10.67 4.88 1.36
CA GLY A 287 11.63 4.80 2.46
C GLY A 287 12.10 3.39 2.76
N ALA A 288 11.27 2.36 2.50
CA ALA A 288 11.65 0.97 2.76
C ALA A 288 12.67 0.43 1.75
N ALA A 289 12.58 0.86 0.50
CA ALA A 289 13.32 0.26 -0.60
C ALA A 289 13.95 1.27 -1.58
N LEU A 290 13.93 2.57 -1.28
CA LEU A 290 14.52 3.61 -2.14
C LEU A 290 15.98 3.31 -2.52
N SER A 291 16.76 2.79 -1.58
CA SER A 291 18.16 2.40 -1.81
C SER A 291 18.30 1.22 -2.77
N SER A 292 17.25 0.43 -2.97
CA SER A 292 17.21 -0.69 -3.90
C SER A 292 16.92 -0.27 -5.34
N ILE A 293 16.46 0.97 -5.56
CA ILE A 293 16.21 1.52 -6.89
C ILE A 293 17.53 2.05 -7.45
N GLY A 294 18.30 1.18 -8.12
CA GLY A 294 19.69 1.45 -8.52
C GLY A 294 19.88 2.65 -9.44
N ARG A 295 18.82 3.11 -10.11
CA ARG A 295 18.84 4.25 -11.05
C ARG A 295 17.60 5.12 -10.89
N LEU A 296 17.33 5.54 -9.66
CA LEU A 296 16.16 6.36 -9.33
C LEU A 296 16.05 7.62 -10.23
N TYR A 297 17.19 8.25 -10.57
CA TYR A 297 17.25 9.42 -11.44
C TYR A 297 16.78 9.17 -12.88
N GLU A 298 16.80 7.91 -13.35
CA GLU A 298 16.34 7.55 -14.71
C GLU A 298 14.82 7.36 -14.79
N LEU A 299 14.14 7.22 -13.66
CA LEU A 299 12.69 7.00 -13.63
C LEU A 299 11.89 8.23 -14.10
N GLY A 300 12.49 9.41 -14.16
CA GLY A 300 11.81 10.62 -14.61
C GLY A 300 10.76 11.16 -13.65
N LEU A 301 10.84 10.78 -12.38
CA LEU A 301 9.96 11.25 -11.32
C LEU A 301 10.13 12.74 -11.07
N TYR A 302 9.10 13.37 -10.51
CA TYR A 302 9.13 14.78 -10.09
C TYR A 302 9.41 14.91 -8.60
N TYR A 303 8.93 13.97 -7.79
CA TYR A 303 9.04 13.99 -6.33
C TYR A 303 9.01 12.58 -5.73
N VAL A 304 9.35 12.53 -4.44
CA VAL A 304 9.20 11.34 -3.58
C VAL A 304 8.54 11.75 -2.29
N ARG A 305 7.55 10.98 -1.83
CA ARG A 305 6.91 11.12 -0.52
C ARG A 305 7.44 10.05 0.43
N ILE A 306 8.10 10.49 1.48
CA ILE A 306 8.64 9.60 2.52
C ILE A 306 7.55 9.33 3.54
N ASP A 307 7.26 8.06 3.77
CA ASP A 307 6.25 7.60 4.72
C ASP A 307 6.58 8.03 6.15
N GLY A 308 5.61 8.59 6.84
CA GLY A 308 5.75 9.07 8.22
C GLY A 308 6.23 8.02 9.21
N ARG A 309 6.03 6.72 8.93
CA ARG A 309 6.56 5.62 9.75
C ARG A 309 8.08 5.64 9.84
N PHE A 310 8.77 6.11 8.81
CA PHE A 310 10.23 6.25 8.78
C PHE A 310 10.72 7.58 9.33
N LEU A 311 9.81 8.52 9.61
CA LEU A 311 10.12 9.87 10.07
C LEU A 311 9.70 10.10 11.54
N SER A 312 8.89 9.22 12.10
CA SER A 312 8.34 9.36 13.45
C SER A 312 9.46 9.35 14.50
N GLY A 313 9.46 10.36 15.38
CA GLY A 313 10.45 10.54 16.43
C GLY A 313 11.77 11.17 15.98
N ILE A 314 11.85 11.67 14.75
CA ILE A 314 13.06 12.23 14.14
C ILE A 314 13.63 13.42 14.95
N ALA A 315 12.78 14.18 15.62
CA ALA A 315 13.20 15.27 16.50
C ALA A 315 14.05 14.81 17.68
N ARG A 316 13.92 13.52 18.06
CA ARG A 316 14.58 12.95 19.26
C ARG A 316 15.66 11.92 18.92
N ASP A 317 15.69 11.39 17.70
CA ASP A 317 16.63 10.35 17.26
C ASP A 317 17.68 10.95 16.31
N GLU A 318 18.90 11.09 16.82
CA GLU A 318 20.03 11.64 16.08
C GLU A 318 20.49 10.72 14.94
N ALA A 319 20.40 9.39 15.11
CA ALA A 319 20.79 8.44 14.07
C ALA A 319 19.80 8.50 12.90
N LEU A 320 18.49 8.56 13.21
CA LEU A 320 17.44 8.73 12.22
C LEU A 320 17.59 10.06 11.45
N ARG A 321 17.90 11.16 12.17
CA ARG A 321 18.18 12.46 11.53
C ARG A 321 19.28 12.37 10.50
N ARG A 322 20.45 11.87 10.88
CA ARG A 322 21.62 11.76 9.98
C ARG A 322 21.31 10.91 8.76
N HIS A 323 20.59 9.80 8.96
CA HIS A 323 20.16 8.94 7.86
C HIS A 323 19.24 9.69 6.90
N THR A 324 18.21 10.34 7.42
CA THR A 324 17.21 11.07 6.63
C THR A 324 17.82 12.28 5.93
N GLU A 325 18.72 13.03 6.59
CA GLU A 325 19.46 14.13 5.94
C GLU A 325 20.24 13.64 4.73
N GLY A 326 20.95 12.53 4.84
CA GLY A 326 21.68 11.93 3.72
C GLY A 326 20.74 11.54 2.58
N LEU A 327 19.57 10.98 2.89
CA LEU A 327 18.57 10.61 1.91
C LEU A 327 17.99 11.86 1.20
N VAL A 328 17.61 12.90 1.95
CA VAL A 328 17.08 14.16 1.38
C VAL A 328 18.11 14.82 0.46
N LEU A 329 19.37 14.90 0.89
CA LEU A 329 20.44 15.44 0.07
C LEU A 329 20.63 14.66 -1.24
N LEU A 330 20.59 13.35 -1.17
CA LEU A 330 20.68 12.47 -2.36
C LEU A 330 19.51 12.74 -3.32
N LEU A 331 18.27 12.70 -2.83
CA LEU A 331 17.07 12.88 -3.64
C LEU A 331 17.03 14.25 -4.30
N ARG A 332 17.33 15.30 -3.55
CA ARG A 332 17.41 16.66 -4.09
C ARG A 332 18.59 16.84 -5.06
N GLY A 333 19.70 16.17 -4.80
CA GLY A 333 20.88 16.17 -5.68
C GLY A 333 20.61 15.59 -7.07
N ILE A 334 19.63 14.70 -7.21
CA ILE A 334 19.14 14.17 -8.49
C ILE A 334 17.90 14.90 -9.03
N GLY A 335 17.51 16.03 -8.41
CA GLY A 335 16.44 16.92 -8.89
C GLY A 335 15.03 16.53 -8.46
N LEU A 336 14.87 15.67 -7.45
CA LEU A 336 13.55 15.30 -6.90
C LEU A 336 13.15 16.23 -5.76
N ALA A 337 11.89 16.66 -5.72
CA ALA A 337 11.30 17.25 -4.54
C ALA A 337 11.03 16.14 -3.50
N VAL A 338 11.19 16.47 -2.21
CA VAL A 338 11.04 15.51 -1.11
C VAL A 338 9.92 15.97 -0.19
N PHE A 339 8.90 15.14 -0.05
CA PHE A 339 7.75 15.39 0.81
C PHE A 339 7.69 14.39 1.96
N ALA A 340 7.09 14.80 3.08
CA ALA A 340 6.80 13.92 4.22
C ALA A 340 5.30 13.63 4.28
N GLU A 341 4.94 12.38 4.50
CA GLU A 341 3.55 11.94 4.67
C GLU A 341 3.23 11.68 6.14
N ALA A 342 1.95 11.85 6.50
CA ALA A 342 1.40 11.47 7.79
C ALA A 342 2.21 12.00 8.98
N VAL A 343 2.64 13.25 8.94
CA VAL A 343 3.36 13.87 10.05
C VAL A 343 2.39 14.24 11.16
N HIS A 344 2.60 13.65 12.35
CA HIS A 344 1.70 13.81 13.50
C HIS A 344 2.22 14.75 14.58
N ASP A 345 3.54 14.89 14.71
CA ASP A 345 4.20 15.63 15.80
C ASP A 345 4.82 16.93 15.26
N ASP A 346 4.53 18.06 15.94
CA ASP A 346 5.03 19.37 15.54
C ASP A 346 6.56 19.48 15.63
N ALA A 347 7.19 18.81 16.60
CA ALA A 347 8.63 18.83 16.72
C ALA A 347 9.30 18.05 15.58
N ASP A 348 8.71 16.93 15.17
CA ASP A 348 9.15 16.18 14.00
C ASP A 348 8.98 17.04 12.74
N LEU A 349 7.83 17.74 12.59
CA LEU A 349 7.59 18.64 11.46
C LEU A 349 8.64 19.75 11.36
N GLN A 350 8.96 20.40 12.49
CA GLN A 350 9.99 21.46 12.50
C GLN A 350 11.37 20.91 12.13
N MET A 351 11.68 19.70 12.55
CA MET A 351 12.94 19.03 12.19
C MET A 351 13.00 18.74 10.68
N LEU A 352 11.89 18.26 10.08
CA LEU A 352 11.81 17.99 8.65
C LEU A 352 12.04 19.25 7.81
N TRP A 353 11.52 20.39 8.25
CA TRP A 353 11.81 21.68 7.59
C TRP A 353 13.29 22.05 7.62
N GLN A 354 13.95 21.86 8.77
CA GLN A 354 15.39 22.12 8.92
C GLN A 354 16.23 21.20 8.00
N MET A 355 15.76 19.99 7.76
CA MET A 355 16.42 18.99 6.91
C MET A 355 16.18 19.22 5.41
N GLY A 356 15.33 20.22 5.05
CA GLY A 356 15.11 20.63 3.67
C GLY A 356 14.05 19.83 2.93
N PHE A 357 13.05 19.30 3.63
CA PHE A 357 11.84 18.81 2.98
C PHE A 357 11.11 19.96 2.27
N ASP A 358 10.64 19.68 1.05
CA ASP A 358 9.98 20.69 0.22
C ASP A 358 8.50 20.84 0.58
N GLY A 359 7.89 19.82 1.20
CA GLY A 359 6.51 19.84 1.68
C GLY A 359 6.21 18.71 2.67
N ALA A 360 5.09 18.85 3.37
CA ALA A 360 4.58 17.84 4.28
C ALA A 360 3.05 17.80 4.28
N THR A 361 2.49 16.65 4.66
CA THR A 361 1.06 16.46 4.92
C THR A 361 0.88 15.61 6.18
N GLY A 362 -0.25 15.75 6.81
CA GLY A 362 -0.60 15.01 8.03
C GLY A 362 -1.20 15.92 9.11
N PRO A 363 -1.60 15.34 10.26
CA PRO A 363 -2.27 16.10 11.33
C PRO A 363 -1.51 17.33 11.85
N ALA A 364 -0.16 17.31 11.84
CA ALA A 364 0.66 18.46 12.25
C ALA A 364 0.62 19.64 11.26
N ILE A 365 0.12 19.43 10.02
CA ILE A 365 -0.02 20.52 9.04
C ILE A 365 -1.33 21.29 9.24
N GLY A 366 -2.30 20.68 9.91
CA GLY A 366 -3.64 21.24 10.04
C GLY A 366 -4.46 21.19 8.73
N ASP A 367 -5.69 21.59 8.81
CA ASP A 367 -6.62 21.66 7.67
C ASP A 367 -6.35 22.86 6.75
#